data_12ba8d07ef84757f3ba4106aceb18cb3
#
_entry.id   12ba8d07ef84757f3ba4106aceb18cb3
#
_cell.length_a   1.000
_cell.length_b   1.000
_cell.length_c   1.000
_cell.angle_alpha   90.00
_cell.angle_beta   90.00
_cell.angle_gamma   90.00
#
_symmetry.space_group_name_H-M   'P 1'
#
loop_
_entity.id
_entity.type
_entity.pdbx_description
1 polymer ?
#
loop_
_entity_poly.entity_id
_entity_poly.type
_entity_poly.pdbx_seq_one_letter_code
_entity_poly.pdbx_strand_id
1 'polypeptide(L)'
;MTRAQKKRLRKFGDPKLVRQLMPDVSRWRPSVKFWLLEAALALIIVMLARPQFGTKISHEKRQGIETIIAMDISNSMLAQDVTPSRLDRCKMMVENLVDNFTDDKIGLIVFAGDAFIQLPITSDYVSAKMFLSDIQPSLIATQGTDIALAISKAMNSFTQEEGIGKAIIVITDGEDHEGGAVEAAKDARKKGMRVYVLGVGSTGGAPIPDGNGGYMKDRGGNTVMTRLNSDMCRE
;
A
#
# COMPACT_ATOMS: atom_id res chain seq x y z
N MET A 1 39.32 57.33 7.76
CA MET A 1 40.17 57.85 6.65
C MET A 1 41.32 56.89 6.42
N THR A 2 41.35 56.30 5.21
CA THR A 2 42.41 55.32 4.84
C THR A 2 43.77 56.03 4.64
N ARG A 3 44.89 55.30 4.79
CA ARG A 3 46.24 55.86 4.56
C ARG A 3 46.37 56.51 3.16
N ALA A 4 45.66 55.98 2.15
CA ALA A 4 45.67 56.50 0.78
C ALA A 4 44.93 57.85 0.71
N GLN A 5 43.81 58.05 1.41
CA GLN A 5 43.10 59.35 1.45
C GLN A 5 43.94 60.40 2.15
N LYS A 6 44.64 60.08 3.26
CA LYS A 6 45.54 61.01 3.93
C LYS A 6 46.68 61.44 3.01
N LYS A 7 47.24 60.53 2.15
CA LYS A 7 48.32 60.83 1.21
C LYS A 7 47.86 61.72 0.06
N ARG A 8 46.59 61.55 -0.38
CA ARG A 8 46.00 62.42 -1.44
C ARG A 8 45.69 63.81 -0.93
N LEU A 9 45.15 63.95 0.32
CA LEU A 9 44.88 65.24 0.94
C LEU A 9 46.14 66.06 1.20
N ARG A 10 47.28 65.43 1.54
CA ARG A 10 48.60 66.10 1.67
C ARG A 10 49.15 66.69 0.36
N LYS A 11 48.69 66.16 -0.81
CA LYS A 11 49.07 66.69 -2.11
C LYS A 11 48.28 67.94 -2.49
N PHE A 12 47.11 68.21 -1.85
CA PHE A 12 46.23 69.35 -2.16
C PHE A 12 46.53 70.63 -1.37
N GLY A 13 47.32 70.54 -0.30
CA GLY A 13 47.69 71.68 0.50
C GLY A 13 47.89 71.38 2.01
N ASP A 14 48.05 72.44 2.80
CA ASP A 14 48.26 72.31 4.24
C ASP A 14 47.05 71.62 4.93
N PRO A 15 47.34 70.53 5.68
CA PRO A 15 46.28 69.73 6.34
C PRO A 15 45.36 70.54 7.26
N LYS A 16 45.82 71.66 7.81
CA LYS A 16 45.04 72.52 8.68
C LYS A 16 43.98 73.30 7.92
N LEU A 17 44.31 73.87 6.75
CA LEU A 17 43.40 74.61 5.89
C LEU A 17 42.36 73.69 5.24
N VAL A 18 42.77 72.49 4.77
CA VAL A 18 41.84 71.49 4.19
C VAL A 18 40.82 71.00 5.24
N ARG A 19 41.18 70.96 6.49
CA ARG A 19 40.25 70.58 7.58
C ARG A 19 39.21 71.63 7.92
N GLN A 20 39.56 72.93 7.72
CA GLN A 20 38.59 74.05 7.88
C GLN A 20 37.59 74.10 6.73
N LEU A 21 37.98 73.67 5.53
CA LEU A 21 37.13 73.63 4.34
C LEU A 21 36.15 72.44 4.33
N MET A 22 36.29 71.49 5.24
CA MET A 22 35.43 70.28 5.31
C MET A 22 34.84 70.07 6.74
N PRO A 23 33.97 70.97 7.25
CA PRO A 23 33.47 70.86 8.59
C PRO A 23 32.55 69.66 8.81
N ASP A 24 31.83 69.19 7.76
CA ASP A 24 30.79 68.15 7.86
C ASP A 24 31.28 66.74 7.50
N VAL A 25 32.58 66.50 7.33
CA VAL A 25 33.10 65.17 7.04
C VAL A 25 33.16 64.31 8.29
N SER A 26 32.12 63.51 8.45
CA SER A 26 32.05 62.52 9.51
C SER A 26 33.10 61.45 9.36
N ARG A 27 33.93 61.21 10.40
CA ARG A 27 34.97 60.15 10.39
C ARG A 27 34.39 58.76 10.51
N TRP A 28 33.18 58.61 10.97
CA TRP A 28 32.47 57.34 11.21
C TRP A 28 31.74 56.80 9.99
N ARG A 29 31.16 57.68 9.18
CA ARG A 29 30.40 57.26 7.98
C ARG A 29 31.11 56.31 7.04
N PRO A 30 32.39 56.43 6.73
CA PRO A 30 33.07 55.46 5.84
C PRO A 30 33.25 54.09 6.50
N SER A 31 33.49 54.05 7.82
CA SER A 31 33.63 52.79 8.55
C SER A 31 32.27 52.06 8.67
N VAL A 32 31.23 52.81 8.97
CA VAL A 32 29.84 52.23 9.04
C VAL A 32 29.42 51.69 7.69
N LYS A 33 29.68 52.44 6.58
CA LYS A 33 29.38 51.92 5.24
C LYS A 33 30.15 50.67 4.89
N PHE A 34 31.43 50.58 5.29
CA PHE A 34 32.24 49.39 5.06
C PHE A 34 31.67 48.18 5.80
N TRP A 35 31.36 48.32 7.10
CA TRP A 35 30.79 47.22 7.90
C TRP A 35 29.41 46.81 7.46
N LEU A 36 28.55 47.74 7.00
CA LEU A 36 27.25 47.41 6.42
C LEU A 36 27.39 46.64 5.10
N LEU A 37 28.35 47.00 4.26
CA LEU A 37 28.61 46.28 3.01
C LEU A 37 29.11 44.85 3.29
N GLU A 38 30.01 44.71 4.26
CA GLU A 38 30.55 43.41 4.68
C GLU A 38 29.44 42.52 5.25
N ALA A 39 28.56 43.08 6.11
CA ALA A 39 27.41 42.37 6.66
C ALA A 39 26.42 41.94 5.56
N ALA A 40 26.14 42.81 4.58
CA ALA A 40 25.30 42.48 3.45
C ALA A 40 25.89 41.35 2.60
N LEU A 41 27.20 41.38 2.35
CA LEU A 41 27.91 40.32 1.63
C LEU A 41 27.86 38.99 2.37
N ALA A 42 28.09 39.01 3.69
CA ALA A 42 27.98 37.82 4.52
C ALA A 42 26.57 37.23 4.49
N LEU A 43 25.52 38.06 4.55
CA LEU A 43 24.14 37.59 4.43
C LEU A 43 23.85 36.96 3.06
N ILE A 44 24.38 37.55 1.99
CA ILE A 44 24.23 36.97 0.64
C ILE A 44 24.92 35.60 0.55
N ILE A 45 26.12 35.47 1.13
CA ILE A 45 26.83 34.17 1.18
C ILE A 45 26.00 33.14 1.96
N VAL A 46 25.43 33.50 3.11
CA VAL A 46 24.55 32.60 3.87
C VAL A 46 23.28 32.22 3.09
N MET A 47 22.69 33.17 2.37
CA MET A 47 21.54 32.87 1.50
C MET A 47 21.90 31.92 0.35
N LEU A 48 23.04 32.14 -0.29
CA LEU A 48 23.54 31.28 -1.38
C LEU A 48 23.93 29.88 -0.88
N ALA A 49 24.44 29.76 0.34
CA ALA A 49 24.78 28.51 0.98
C ALA A 49 23.55 27.63 1.26
N ARG A 50 22.31 28.18 1.14
CA ARG A 50 21.05 27.47 1.39
C ARG A 50 21.18 26.50 2.58
N PRO A 51 21.42 26.95 3.82
CA PRO A 51 21.51 26.04 4.94
C PRO A 51 20.17 25.27 5.04
N GLN A 52 20.18 24.03 4.56
CA GLN A 52 19.03 23.14 4.70
C GLN A 52 19.06 22.62 6.14
N PHE A 53 18.39 23.29 7.03
CA PHE A 53 17.95 22.72 8.28
C PHE A 53 16.82 21.73 7.95
N GLY A 54 17.18 20.64 7.25
CA GLY A 54 16.25 19.56 7.00
C GLY A 54 15.99 18.87 8.32
N THR A 55 14.76 18.91 8.82
CA THR A 55 14.28 17.78 9.58
C THR A 55 14.54 16.57 8.68
N LYS A 56 15.41 15.65 9.09
CA LYS A 56 15.39 14.31 8.53
C LYS A 56 13.95 13.85 8.74
N ILE A 57 13.14 13.88 7.69
CA ILE A 57 11.97 13.03 7.63
C ILE A 57 12.59 11.65 7.69
N SER A 58 12.69 11.11 8.89
CA SER A 58 12.84 9.70 9.09
C SER A 58 11.61 9.12 8.41
N HIS A 59 11.74 8.73 7.15
CA HIS A 59 10.92 7.66 6.63
C HIS A 59 11.33 6.47 7.52
N GLU A 60 10.72 6.36 8.71
CA GLU A 60 10.44 5.04 9.20
C GLU A 60 9.74 4.39 8.00
N LYS A 61 10.47 3.54 7.29
CA LYS A 61 9.86 2.58 6.39
C LYS A 61 8.92 1.80 7.29
N ARG A 62 7.68 2.24 7.41
CA ARG A 62 6.60 1.35 7.78
C ARG A 62 6.65 0.32 6.68
N GLN A 63 7.28 -0.79 6.98
CA GLN A 63 7.27 -1.92 6.09
C GLN A 63 5.84 -2.45 6.19
N GLY A 64 5.00 -2.01 5.26
CA GLY A 64 3.67 -2.57 5.11
C GLY A 64 3.76 -4.08 4.96
N ILE A 65 2.68 -4.78 5.20
CA ILE A 65 2.60 -6.22 4.95
C ILE A 65 2.23 -6.49 3.50
N GLU A 66 2.66 -7.63 2.98
CA GLU A 66 2.14 -8.18 1.73
C GLU A 66 0.97 -9.09 2.05
N THR A 67 -0.21 -8.75 1.55
CA THR A 67 -1.43 -9.52 1.75
C THR A 67 -1.92 -10.08 0.42
N ILE A 68 -2.04 -11.39 0.32
CA ILE A 68 -2.69 -12.05 -0.82
C ILE A 68 -4.06 -12.51 -0.38
N ILE A 69 -5.08 -12.07 -1.11
CA ILE A 69 -6.46 -12.51 -0.91
C ILE A 69 -6.75 -13.60 -1.94
N ALA A 70 -7.01 -14.81 -1.45
CA ALA A 70 -7.47 -15.93 -2.24
C ALA A 70 -8.98 -16.05 -2.09
N MET A 71 -9.71 -15.74 -3.16
CA MET A 71 -11.18 -15.69 -3.18
C MET A 71 -11.71 -16.91 -3.91
N ASP A 72 -12.54 -17.65 -3.22
CA ASP A 72 -13.32 -18.74 -3.80
C ASP A 72 -14.37 -18.18 -4.75
N ILE A 73 -14.38 -18.69 -5.97
CA ILE A 73 -15.35 -18.34 -7.01
C ILE A 73 -16.08 -19.56 -7.55
N SER A 74 -16.09 -20.65 -6.78
CA SER A 74 -16.89 -21.83 -7.09
C SER A 74 -18.39 -21.49 -7.16
N ASN A 75 -19.16 -22.34 -7.82
CA ASN A 75 -20.60 -22.11 -7.99
C ASN A 75 -21.34 -22.00 -6.65
N SER A 76 -20.88 -22.63 -5.58
CA SER A 76 -21.46 -22.53 -4.24
C SER A 76 -21.45 -21.09 -3.71
N MET A 77 -20.50 -20.25 -4.14
CA MET A 77 -20.42 -18.84 -3.78
C MET A 77 -21.52 -17.97 -4.43
N LEU A 78 -22.31 -18.51 -5.35
CA LEU A 78 -23.51 -17.84 -5.87
C LEU A 78 -24.71 -17.97 -4.94
N ALA A 79 -24.64 -18.82 -3.91
CA ALA A 79 -25.75 -18.98 -2.95
C ALA A 79 -26.09 -17.65 -2.26
N GLN A 80 -27.40 -17.47 -1.98
CA GLN A 80 -27.98 -16.22 -1.49
C GLN A 80 -28.44 -16.30 -0.03
N ASP A 81 -27.85 -17.20 0.74
CA ASP A 81 -28.04 -17.25 2.21
C ASP A 81 -27.41 -16.05 2.93
N VAL A 82 -26.53 -15.35 2.25
CA VAL A 82 -25.98 -14.05 2.63
C VAL A 82 -26.28 -13.06 1.49
N THR A 83 -26.87 -11.92 1.84
CA THR A 83 -27.32 -10.91 0.85
C THR A 83 -26.15 -10.03 0.38
N PRO A 84 -26.00 -9.76 -0.95
CA PRO A 84 -26.82 -10.21 -2.09
C PRO A 84 -26.55 -11.66 -2.50
N SER A 85 -25.28 -12.09 -2.55
CA SER A 85 -24.76 -13.45 -2.66
C SER A 85 -23.52 -13.59 -1.80
N ARG A 86 -23.04 -14.81 -1.56
CA ARG A 86 -21.78 -15.03 -0.83
C ARG A 86 -20.64 -14.31 -1.53
N LEU A 87 -20.52 -14.46 -2.87
CA LEU A 87 -19.47 -13.84 -3.66
C LEU A 87 -19.51 -12.30 -3.60
N ASP A 88 -20.69 -11.70 -3.81
CA ASP A 88 -20.83 -10.25 -3.75
C ASP A 88 -20.54 -9.71 -2.35
N ARG A 89 -20.94 -10.43 -1.32
CA ARG A 89 -20.62 -10.09 0.07
C ARG A 89 -19.11 -10.11 0.31
N CYS A 90 -18.40 -11.12 -0.22
CA CYS A 90 -16.96 -11.21 -0.15
C CYS A 90 -16.28 -10.03 -0.85
N LYS A 91 -16.73 -9.67 -2.06
CA LYS A 91 -16.22 -8.49 -2.77
C LYS A 91 -16.36 -7.22 -1.93
N MET A 92 -17.53 -6.96 -1.37
CA MET A 92 -17.74 -5.79 -0.50
C MET A 92 -16.83 -5.79 0.74
N MET A 93 -16.59 -6.97 1.34
CA MET A 93 -15.71 -7.10 2.50
C MET A 93 -14.26 -6.81 2.13
N VAL A 94 -13.79 -7.34 0.99
CA VAL A 94 -12.43 -7.10 0.49
C VAL A 94 -12.26 -5.64 0.08
N GLU A 95 -13.24 -5.03 -0.56
CA GLU A 95 -13.21 -3.61 -0.91
C GLU A 95 -13.05 -2.72 0.34
N ASN A 96 -13.85 -2.98 1.38
CA ASN A 96 -13.71 -2.28 2.67
C ASN A 96 -12.35 -2.53 3.34
N LEU A 97 -11.79 -3.74 3.21
CA LEU A 97 -10.46 -4.06 3.73
C LEU A 97 -9.39 -3.23 3.02
N VAL A 98 -9.46 -3.17 1.68
CA VAL A 98 -8.53 -2.41 0.84
C VAL A 98 -8.58 -0.92 1.14
N ASP A 99 -9.77 -0.38 1.48
CA ASP A 99 -9.92 1.04 1.86
C ASP A 99 -9.19 1.41 3.16
N ASN A 100 -8.89 0.43 4.01
CA ASN A 100 -8.14 0.62 5.24
C ASN A 100 -6.63 0.40 5.08
N PHE A 101 -6.16 -0.03 3.92
CA PHE A 101 -4.73 -0.18 3.64
C PHE A 101 -4.11 1.20 3.41
N THR A 102 -2.89 1.41 3.95
CA THR A 102 -2.15 2.66 3.77
C THR A 102 -0.79 2.43 3.09
N ASP A 103 -0.01 1.50 3.60
CA ASP A 103 1.34 1.19 3.11
C ASP A 103 1.48 -0.30 2.74
N ASP A 104 0.37 -1.05 2.79
CA ASP A 104 0.35 -2.48 2.52
C ASP A 104 0.29 -2.76 1.01
N LYS A 105 0.80 -3.92 0.61
CA LYS A 105 0.67 -4.40 -0.77
C LYS A 105 -0.42 -5.48 -0.80
N ILE A 106 -1.20 -5.50 -1.87
CA ILE A 106 -2.28 -6.45 -2.09
C ILE A 106 -2.06 -7.26 -3.36
N GLY A 107 -2.36 -8.56 -3.31
CA GLY A 107 -2.50 -9.42 -4.47
C GLY A 107 -3.85 -10.13 -4.43
N LEU A 108 -4.42 -10.46 -5.58
CA LEU A 108 -5.68 -11.20 -5.70
C LEU A 108 -5.44 -12.52 -6.43
N ILE A 109 -5.90 -13.60 -5.82
CA ILE A 109 -5.99 -14.92 -6.43
C ILE A 109 -7.46 -15.33 -6.42
N VAL A 110 -7.94 -15.85 -7.53
CA VAL A 110 -9.26 -16.49 -7.60
C VAL A 110 -9.05 -18.00 -7.72
N PHE A 111 -9.90 -18.76 -7.07
CA PHE A 111 -9.81 -20.21 -7.13
C PHE A 111 -11.20 -20.87 -7.12
N ALA A 112 -11.23 -22.06 -7.67
CA ALA A 112 -12.31 -23.05 -7.66
C ALA A 112 -11.66 -24.44 -7.73
N GLY A 113 -11.93 -25.26 -8.74
CA GLY A 113 -11.17 -26.48 -9.03
C GLY A 113 -9.76 -26.23 -9.61
N ASP A 114 -9.41 -24.97 -9.89
CA ASP A 114 -8.09 -24.48 -10.27
C ASP A 114 -7.86 -23.10 -9.62
N ALA A 115 -6.65 -22.55 -9.68
CA ALA A 115 -6.33 -21.27 -9.08
C ALA A 115 -5.53 -20.36 -10.03
N PHE A 116 -5.90 -19.09 -10.11
CA PHE A 116 -5.27 -18.10 -10.99
C PHE A 116 -4.94 -16.80 -10.25
N ILE A 117 -3.81 -16.19 -10.62
CA ILE A 117 -3.44 -14.87 -10.15
C ILE A 117 -4.22 -13.85 -10.95
N GLN A 118 -5.22 -13.23 -10.32
CA GLN A 118 -6.02 -12.17 -10.94
C GLN A 118 -5.29 -10.82 -10.89
N LEU A 119 -4.58 -10.55 -9.79
CA LEU A 119 -3.74 -9.39 -9.61
C LEU A 119 -2.45 -9.76 -8.89
N PRO A 120 -1.28 -9.56 -9.49
CA PRO A 120 -0.01 -9.67 -8.79
C PRO A 120 0.10 -8.65 -7.64
N ILE A 121 1.01 -8.89 -6.68
CA ILE A 121 1.22 -8.00 -5.54
C ILE A 121 1.55 -6.59 -6.02
N THR A 122 0.73 -5.62 -5.59
CA THR A 122 0.83 -4.21 -5.94
C THR A 122 0.40 -3.32 -4.78
N SER A 123 0.79 -2.05 -4.80
CA SER A 123 0.25 -0.98 -3.96
C SER A 123 -0.82 -0.14 -4.67
N ASP A 124 -1.22 -0.52 -5.88
CA ASP A 124 -2.28 0.15 -6.62
C ASP A 124 -3.66 -0.38 -6.21
N TYR A 125 -4.25 0.26 -5.20
CA TYR A 125 -5.56 -0.12 -4.67
C TYR A 125 -6.71 0.17 -5.66
N VAL A 126 -6.54 1.12 -6.58
CA VAL A 126 -7.55 1.41 -7.60
C VAL A 126 -7.67 0.23 -8.55
N SER A 127 -6.55 -0.25 -9.07
CA SER A 127 -6.52 -1.46 -9.88
C SER A 127 -7.03 -2.67 -9.11
N ALA A 128 -6.67 -2.82 -7.82
CA ALA A 128 -7.13 -3.92 -7.00
C ALA A 128 -8.67 -3.98 -6.91
N LYS A 129 -9.33 -2.84 -6.68
CA LYS A 129 -10.80 -2.76 -6.65
C LYS A 129 -11.43 -3.01 -8.02
N MET A 130 -10.80 -2.54 -9.09
CA MET A 130 -11.29 -2.80 -10.45
C MET A 130 -11.25 -4.30 -10.76
N PHE A 131 -10.13 -4.98 -10.51
CA PHE A 131 -10.04 -6.42 -10.71
C PHE A 131 -10.97 -7.21 -9.78
N LEU A 132 -11.20 -6.72 -8.56
CA LEU A 132 -12.14 -7.32 -7.61
C LEU A 132 -13.58 -7.26 -8.13
N SER A 133 -14.00 -6.15 -8.73
CA SER A 133 -15.35 -5.99 -9.29
C SER A 133 -15.63 -6.96 -10.43
N ASP A 134 -14.61 -7.25 -11.25
CA ASP A 134 -14.71 -8.11 -12.42
C ASP A 134 -14.71 -9.61 -12.09
N ILE A 135 -14.45 -9.99 -10.85
CA ILE A 135 -14.45 -11.39 -10.43
C ILE A 135 -15.86 -12.01 -10.61
N GLN A 136 -15.91 -13.14 -11.29
CA GLN A 136 -17.12 -13.93 -11.48
C GLN A 136 -16.77 -15.43 -11.66
N PRO A 137 -17.69 -16.36 -11.34
CA PRO A 137 -17.40 -17.80 -11.42
C PRO A 137 -16.95 -18.29 -12.78
N SER A 138 -17.36 -17.62 -13.85
CA SER A 138 -16.99 -17.98 -15.23
C SER A 138 -15.51 -17.75 -15.55
N LEU A 139 -14.74 -17.10 -14.68
CA LEU A 139 -13.28 -16.94 -14.87
C LEU A 139 -12.55 -18.28 -14.78
N ILE A 140 -13.11 -19.27 -14.07
CA ILE A 140 -12.52 -20.60 -13.93
C ILE A 140 -13.47 -21.65 -14.53
N ALA A 141 -13.00 -22.33 -15.55
CA ALA A 141 -13.80 -23.35 -16.22
C ALA A 141 -13.96 -24.64 -15.38
N THR A 142 -12.93 -24.98 -14.62
CA THR A 142 -12.92 -26.15 -13.75
C THR A 142 -13.63 -25.81 -12.45
N GLN A 143 -14.81 -26.38 -12.26
CA GLN A 143 -15.58 -26.21 -11.03
C GLN A 143 -15.07 -27.21 -9.95
N GLY A 144 -15.36 -26.91 -8.70
CA GLY A 144 -14.86 -27.59 -7.52
C GLY A 144 -14.21 -26.57 -6.60
N THR A 145 -13.52 -27.03 -5.55
CA THR A 145 -12.83 -26.13 -4.61
C THR A 145 -11.53 -26.81 -4.16
N ASP A 146 -10.39 -26.26 -4.57
CA ASP A 146 -9.05 -26.69 -4.16
C ASP A 146 -8.37 -25.54 -3.39
N ILE A 147 -8.56 -25.59 -2.07
CA ILE A 147 -7.98 -24.58 -1.15
C ILE A 147 -6.47 -24.77 -1.03
N ALA A 148 -5.97 -26.03 -1.08
CA ALA A 148 -4.55 -26.32 -0.98
C ALA A 148 -3.78 -25.70 -2.15
N LEU A 149 -4.32 -25.82 -3.36
CA LEU A 149 -3.76 -25.21 -4.57
C LEU A 149 -3.73 -23.68 -4.46
N ALA A 150 -4.81 -23.08 -3.97
CA ALA A 150 -4.91 -21.63 -3.77
C ALA A 150 -3.84 -21.10 -2.79
N ILE A 151 -3.66 -21.78 -1.64
CA ILE A 151 -2.62 -21.44 -0.65
C ILE A 151 -1.22 -21.62 -1.27
N SER A 152 -0.98 -22.73 -1.97
CA SER A 152 0.31 -23.02 -2.61
C SER A 152 0.66 -21.96 -3.66
N LYS A 153 -0.32 -21.54 -4.46
CA LYS A 153 -0.15 -20.48 -5.44
C LYS A 153 0.12 -19.13 -4.77
N ALA A 154 -0.58 -18.82 -3.68
CA ALA A 154 -0.33 -17.63 -2.89
C ALA A 154 1.09 -17.60 -2.31
N MET A 155 1.56 -18.69 -1.73
CA MET A 155 2.92 -18.81 -1.21
C MET A 155 4.00 -18.46 -2.24
N ASN A 156 3.77 -18.86 -3.51
CA ASN A 156 4.72 -18.64 -4.60
C ASN A 156 4.58 -17.26 -5.27
N SER A 157 3.56 -16.49 -4.90
CA SER A 157 3.26 -15.18 -5.49
C SER A 157 3.79 -14.00 -4.67
N PHE A 158 4.31 -14.24 -3.48
CA PHE A 158 4.94 -13.21 -2.65
C PHE A 158 6.27 -12.73 -3.21
N THR A 159 6.63 -11.48 -2.94
CA THR A 159 7.95 -10.97 -3.32
C THR A 159 9.05 -11.62 -2.50
N GLN A 160 10.31 -11.53 -3.00
CA GLN A 160 11.49 -12.05 -2.29
C GLN A 160 12.02 -11.03 -1.25
N GLU A 161 11.27 -9.95 -0.97
CA GLU A 161 11.68 -8.95 0.00
C GLU A 161 11.72 -9.55 1.41
N GLU A 162 12.86 -9.42 2.09
CA GLU A 162 13.05 -9.88 3.45
C GLU A 162 12.55 -8.85 4.46
N GLY A 163 12.07 -9.32 5.61
CA GLY A 163 11.60 -8.45 6.69
C GLY A 163 10.19 -7.88 6.53
N ILE A 164 9.50 -8.20 5.42
CA ILE A 164 8.10 -7.83 5.21
C ILE A 164 7.19 -8.95 5.71
N GLY A 165 6.18 -8.59 6.50
CA GLY A 165 5.14 -9.53 6.93
C GLY A 165 4.34 -10.04 5.74
N LYS A 166 4.05 -11.35 5.69
CA LYS A 166 3.28 -11.99 4.61
C LYS A 166 2.04 -12.64 5.16
N ALA A 167 0.89 -12.28 4.60
CA ALA A 167 -0.41 -12.80 5.01
C ALA A 167 -1.19 -13.34 3.80
N ILE A 168 -1.82 -14.48 3.97
CA ILE A 168 -2.75 -15.08 3.00
C ILE A 168 -4.14 -15.04 3.66
N ILE A 169 -5.10 -14.44 3.01
CA ILE A 169 -6.50 -14.42 3.44
C ILE A 169 -7.28 -15.27 2.45
N VAL A 170 -7.74 -16.44 2.89
CA VAL A 170 -8.58 -17.34 2.12
C VAL A 170 -10.04 -17.03 2.45
N ILE A 171 -10.84 -16.74 1.43
CA ILE A 171 -12.28 -16.47 1.58
C ILE A 171 -13.03 -17.56 0.83
N THR A 172 -13.76 -18.40 1.55
CA THR A 172 -14.43 -19.59 1.05
C THR A 172 -15.65 -19.93 1.89
N ASP A 173 -16.52 -20.81 1.41
CA ASP A 173 -17.54 -21.45 2.24
C ASP A 173 -17.06 -22.72 2.96
N GLY A 174 -15.80 -23.09 2.75
CA GLY A 174 -15.17 -24.20 3.43
C GLY A 174 -15.51 -25.57 2.84
N GLU A 175 -16.17 -25.67 1.68
CA GLU A 175 -16.36 -26.93 0.97
C GLU A 175 -15.06 -27.25 0.21
N ASP A 176 -14.14 -28.00 0.85
CA ASP A 176 -12.90 -28.47 0.22
C ASP A 176 -13.12 -29.85 -0.41
N HIS A 177 -13.01 -29.92 -1.73
CA HIS A 177 -13.29 -31.15 -2.49
C HIS A 177 -12.03 -31.99 -2.73
N GLU A 178 -10.86 -31.37 -2.74
CA GLU A 178 -9.60 -32.04 -3.04
C GLU A 178 -8.80 -32.38 -1.77
N GLY A 179 -9.03 -31.67 -0.67
CA GLY A 179 -8.36 -31.85 0.61
C GLY A 179 -6.94 -31.24 0.65
N GLY A 180 -6.27 -31.38 1.78
CA GLY A 180 -4.89 -30.89 1.95
C GLY A 180 -4.78 -29.41 2.34
N ALA A 181 -5.89 -28.70 2.56
CA ALA A 181 -5.89 -27.28 2.95
C ALA A 181 -5.08 -27.01 4.22
N VAL A 182 -5.27 -27.87 5.24
CA VAL A 182 -4.58 -27.75 6.55
C VAL A 182 -3.07 -27.94 6.42
N GLU A 183 -2.64 -28.93 5.62
CA GLU A 183 -1.23 -29.18 5.33
C GLU A 183 -0.60 -28.00 4.60
N ALA A 184 -1.27 -27.46 3.59
CA ALA A 184 -0.80 -26.28 2.85
C ALA A 184 -0.68 -25.06 3.78
N ALA A 185 -1.64 -24.85 4.68
CA ALA A 185 -1.58 -23.78 5.68
C ALA A 185 -0.42 -23.94 6.67
N LYS A 186 -0.16 -25.17 7.14
CA LYS A 186 1.01 -25.50 7.98
C LYS A 186 2.32 -25.22 7.27
N ASP A 187 2.41 -25.54 5.98
CA ASP A 187 3.62 -25.29 5.18
C ASP A 187 3.85 -23.79 4.93
N ALA A 188 2.78 -23.03 4.69
CA ALA A 188 2.84 -21.57 4.64
C ALA A 188 3.38 -20.99 5.95
N ARG A 189 2.88 -21.48 7.09
CA ARG A 189 3.33 -21.05 8.41
C ARG A 189 4.80 -21.37 8.68
N LYS A 190 5.30 -22.55 8.26
CA LYS A 190 6.73 -22.91 8.35
C LYS A 190 7.62 -21.94 7.57
N LYS A 191 7.10 -21.37 6.48
CA LYS A 191 7.79 -20.36 5.66
C LYS A 191 7.61 -18.92 6.19
N GLY A 192 7.03 -18.75 7.38
CA GLY A 192 6.84 -17.44 8.01
C GLY A 192 5.63 -16.65 7.53
N MET A 193 4.74 -17.27 6.77
CA MET A 193 3.50 -16.65 6.28
C MET A 193 2.35 -16.94 7.25
N ARG A 194 1.42 -15.99 7.39
CA ARG A 194 0.21 -16.19 8.18
C ARG A 194 -0.95 -16.49 7.26
N VAL A 195 -1.72 -17.53 7.57
CA VAL A 195 -2.94 -17.89 6.82
C VAL A 195 -4.14 -17.58 7.70
N TYR A 196 -5.07 -16.84 7.15
CA TYR A 196 -6.36 -16.52 7.75
C TYR A 196 -7.47 -17.05 6.85
N VAL A 197 -8.43 -17.74 7.42
CA VAL A 197 -9.58 -18.27 6.68
C VAL A 197 -10.82 -17.51 7.10
N LEU A 198 -11.55 -17.01 6.11
CA LEU A 198 -12.80 -16.30 6.29
C LEU A 198 -13.94 -17.13 5.69
N GLY A 199 -14.66 -17.81 6.54
CA GLY A 199 -15.82 -18.62 6.13
C GLY A 199 -17.02 -17.72 5.83
N VAL A 200 -17.66 -17.90 4.69
CA VAL A 200 -18.83 -17.13 4.26
C VAL A 200 -19.98 -18.07 3.90
N GLY A 201 -21.14 -17.84 4.51
CA GLY A 201 -22.34 -18.62 4.28
C GLY A 201 -23.07 -18.97 5.58
N SER A 202 -24.20 -19.64 5.43
CA SER A 202 -25.01 -20.18 6.53
C SER A 202 -24.73 -21.67 6.74
N THR A 203 -24.69 -22.10 8.00
CA THR A 203 -24.63 -23.53 8.36
C THR A 203 -25.92 -24.28 8.04
N GLY A 204 -27.04 -23.54 7.86
CA GLY A 204 -28.33 -24.12 7.49
C GLY A 204 -28.42 -24.59 6.02
N GLY A 205 -27.49 -24.12 5.20
CA GLY A 205 -27.45 -24.42 3.78
C GLY A 205 -28.41 -23.57 2.92
N ALA A 206 -28.08 -23.44 1.65
CA ALA A 206 -28.88 -22.74 0.65
C ALA A 206 -28.74 -23.40 -0.73
N PRO A 207 -29.76 -23.28 -1.60
CA PRO A 207 -29.64 -23.76 -2.98
C PRO A 207 -28.75 -22.81 -3.80
N ILE A 208 -28.07 -23.37 -4.79
CA ILE A 208 -27.21 -22.62 -5.71
C ILE A 208 -28.06 -22.15 -6.89
N PRO A 209 -28.17 -20.84 -7.18
CA PRO A 209 -28.88 -20.33 -8.36
C PRO A 209 -28.21 -20.78 -9.68
N ASP A 210 -28.99 -21.07 -10.71
CA ASP A 210 -28.52 -21.46 -12.05
C ASP A 210 -28.36 -20.27 -13.01
N GLY A 211 -28.68 -19.06 -12.55
CA GLY A 211 -28.66 -17.83 -13.35
C GLY A 211 -29.88 -17.65 -14.30
N ASN A 212 -30.74 -18.64 -14.45
CA ASN A 212 -31.92 -18.61 -15.29
C ASN A 212 -33.26 -18.53 -14.50
N GLY A 213 -33.15 -18.17 -13.22
CA GLY A 213 -34.31 -18.11 -12.32
C GLY A 213 -34.65 -19.43 -11.64
N GLY A 214 -33.82 -20.45 -11.81
CA GLY A 214 -33.90 -21.75 -11.15
C GLY A 214 -32.73 -22.02 -10.23
N TYR A 215 -32.58 -23.29 -9.83
CA TYR A 215 -31.49 -23.77 -9.01
C TYR A 215 -30.73 -24.90 -9.70
N MET A 216 -29.41 -24.94 -9.45
CA MET A 216 -28.57 -26.02 -9.96
C MET A 216 -29.06 -27.37 -9.48
N LYS A 217 -29.05 -28.37 -10.39
CA LYS A 217 -29.49 -29.72 -10.12
C LYS A 217 -28.33 -30.71 -10.25
N ASP A 218 -28.34 -31.70 -9.42
CA ASP A 218 -27.42 -32.82 -9.51
C ASP A 218 -27.81 -33.77 -10.69
N ARG A 219 -26.99 -34.81 -10.91
CA ARG A 219 -27.29 -35.83 -11.95
C ARG A 219 -28.62 -36.58 -11.71
N GLY A 220 -29.14 -36.55 -10.50
CA GLY A 220 -30.41 -37.16 -10.11
C GLY A 220 -31.60 -36.23 -10.24
N GLY A 221 -31.38 -34.95 -10.65
CA GLY A 221 -32.43 -33.93 -10.77
C GLY A 221 -32.78 -33.23 -9.45
N ASN A 222 -32.09 -33.53 -8.35
CA ASN A 222 -32.30 -32.86 -7.06
C ASN A 222 -31.58 -31.52 -7.02
N THR A 223 -32.15 -30.54 -6.32
CA THR A 223 -31.50 -29.25 -6.11
C THR A 223 -30.22 -29.39 -5.29
N VAL A 224 -29.12 -28.85 -5.81
CA VAL A 224 -27.84 -28.83 -5.11
C VAL A 224 -27.89 -27.83 -3.97
N MET A 225 -27.59 -28.30 -2.76
CA MET A 225 -27.53 -27.49 -1.56
C MET A 225 -26.08 -27.33 -1.11
N THR A 226 -25.68 -26.10 -0.77
CA THR A 226 -24.37 -25.79 -0.23
C THR A 226 -24.51 -25.20 1.17
N ARG A 227 -23.55 -25.42 2.05
CA ARG A 227 -23.52 -24.92 3.41
C ARG A 227 -22.11 -24.51 3.83
N LEU A 228 -22.01 -23.59 4.77
CA LEU A 228 -20.72 -23.25 5.35
C LEU A 228 -20.18 -24.44 6.17
N ASN A 229 -18.99 -24.88 5.83
CA ASN A 229 -18.21 -25.84 6.62
C ASN A 229 -17.32 -25.09 7.63
N SER A 230 -17.90 -24.73 8.76
CA SER A 230 -17.21 -23.95 9.80
C SER A 230 -16.07 -24.70 10.47
N ASP A 231 -16.10 -26.03 10.46
CA ASP A 231 -15.08 -26.86 11.14
C ASP A 231 -13.78 -26.82 10.36
N MET A 232 -13.83 -27.00 9.03
CA MET A 232 -12.68 -26.86 8.15
C MET A 232 -12.06 -25.46 8.23
N CYS A 233 -12.89 -24.42 8.31
CA CYS A 233 -12.38 -23.04 8.42
C CYS A 233 -11.65 -22.75 9.75
N ARG A 234 -11.79 -23.57 10.78
CA ARG A 234 -11.18 -23.42 12.11
C ARG A 234 -9.89 -24.19 12.31
N GLU A 235 -9.68 -25.25 11.55
CA GLU A 235 -8.45 -26.06 11.60
C GLU A 235 -7.23 -25.30 11.03
#